data_3784f21600540e8b49d43f3ce7539172
#
_entry.id   3784f21600540e8b49d43f3ce7539172
#
_cell.length_a   1.000
_cell.length_b   1.000
_cell.length_c   1.000
_cell.angle_alpha   90.00
_cell.angle_beta   90.00
_cell.angle_gamma   90.00
#
_symmetry.space_group_name_H-M   'P 1'
#
loop_
_entity.id
_entity.type
_entity.pdbx_description
1 polymer ?
#
loop_
_entity_poly.entity_id
_entity_poly.type
_entity_poly.pdbx_seq_one_letter_code
_entity_poly.pdbx_strand_id
1 'polypeptide(L)'
;FRKKILENSKVKVNFIENIYDYNIDNEDILFIYSNEFFDAIGSKQFIFNNGNFNEIKISKNNNEYILIQDIAPISGELIENYSNYKFENNDVLEHSNLLLNILSDIKNLSCKKYFFTTTDYGYTSLPLKSSLRILSNHKKLNLFSKFENVDYSFAVNFELFSNFFIKNNPLIINQKKLIFNNLPNEFLKSSDKNVRKIIDLISGETFDDIGKVFLNFSFKKNE
;
A
#
# COMPACT_ATOMS: atom_id res chain seq x y z
N PHE A 1 -4.39 -13.71 21.84
CA PHE A 1 -3.18 -14.37 21.35
C PHE A 1 -1.99 -13.39 21.29
N ARG A 2 -2.11 -12.21 20.64
CA ARG A 2 -1.05 -11.19 20.52
C ARG A 2 -0.57 -10.66 21.88
N LYS A 3 -1.48 -10.42 22.83
CA LYS A 3 -1.15 -9.90 24.16
C LYS A 3 -0.21 -10.86 24.95
N LYS A 4 -0.44 -12.16 24.86
CA LYS A 4 0.30 -13.19 25.57
C LYS A 4 1.75 -13.38 25.09
N ILE A 5 2.02 -13.10 23.80
CA ILE A 5 3.39 -13.17 23.24
C ILE A 5 4.22 -11.98 23.72
N LEU A 6 3.60 -10.82 23.91
CA LEU A 6 4.30 -9.58 24.28
C LEU A 6 4.55 -9.45 25.79
N GLU A 7 3.77 -10.15 26.63
CA GLU A 7 3.96 -10.16 28.09
C GLU A 7 5.33 -10.70 28.53
N ASN A 8 5.98 -11.52 27.68
CA ASN A 8 7.33 -12.06 27.95
C ASN A 8 8.44 -11.26 27.25
N SER A 9 8.12 -10.17 26.56
CA SER A 9 9.14 -9.35 25.92
C SER A 9 9.80 -8.41 26.92
N LYS A 10 11.12 -8.24 26.81
CA LYS A 10 11.86 -7.20 27.55
C LYS A 10 11.58 -5.79 27.04
N VAL A 11 10.77 -5.67 26.00
CA VAL A 11 10.43 -4.42 25.33
C VAL A 11 9.07 -3.95 25.84
N LYS A 12 8.99 -2.70 26.25
CA LYS A 12 7.71 -2.07 26.60
C LYS A 12 6.86 -1.91 25.32
N VAL A 13 5.68 -2.50 25.31
CA VAL A 13 4.74 -2.44 24.18
C VAL A 13 3.51 -1.65 24.61
N ASN A 14 3.21 -0.61 23.86
CA ASN A 14 1.99 0.18 24.00
C ASN A 14 1.10 -0.04 22.75
N PHE A 15 -0.20 -0.20 22.96
CA PHE A 15 -1.18 -0.21 21.89
C PHE A 15 -1.82 1.17 21.84
N ILE A 16 -1.78 1.80 20.68
CA ILE A 16 -2.38 3.11 20.43
C ILE A 16 -3.35 2.99 19.27
N GLU A 17 -4.42 3.76 19.28
CA GLU A 17 -5.40 3.84 18.19
C GLU A 17 -4.96 4.87 17.14
N ASN A 18 -4.28 5.91 17.58
CA ASN A 18 -3.79 6.97 16.72
C ASN A 18 -2.32 7.25 17.02
N ILE A 19 -1.54 7.59 15.99
CA ILE A 19 -0.12 7.95 16.13
C ILE A 19 0.10 9.15 17.07
N TYR A 20 -0.88 10.03 17.19
CA TYR A 20 -0.83 11.20 18.09
C TYR A 20 -1.15 10.85 19.56
N ASP A 21 -1.65 9.65 19.86
CA ASP A 21 -1.88 9.19 21.22
C ASP A 21 -0.58 8.88 21.96
N TYR A 22 0.52 8.81 21.22
CA TYR A 22 1.84 8.63 21.75
C TYR A 22 2.61 9.95 21.76
N ASN A 23 3.05 10.38 22.94
CA ASN A 23 3.87 11.58 23.08
C ASN A 23 5.29 11.29 22.57
N ILE A 24 5.58 11.73 21.35
CA ILE A 24 6.89 11.59 20.71
C ILE A 24 7.72 12.82 21.09
N ASP A 25 8.82 12.60 21.80
CA ASP A 25 9.77 13.66 22.11
C ASP A 25 10.54 14.07 20.83
N ASN A 26 10.87 15.35 20.72
CA ASN A 26 11.67 15.86 19.63
C ASN A 26 13.04 15.21 19.49
N GLU A 27 13.61 14.71 20.58
CA GLU A 27 14.91 14.05 20.63
C GLU A 27 14.83 12.54 20.35
N ASP A 28 13.62 11.98 20.25
CA ASP A 28 13.42 10.57 19.95
C ASP A 28 13.89 10.24 18.52
N ILE A 29 14.42 9.04 18.37
CA ILE A 29 14.68 8.44 17.06
C ILE A 29 13.58 7.41 16.82
N LEU A 30 12.72 7.68 15.86
CA LEU A 30 11.57 6.86 15.59
C LEU A 30 11.83 5.92 14.40
N PHE A 31 11.44 4.66 14.55
CA PHE A 31 11.40 3.70 13.45
C PHE A 31 9.96 3.32 13.16
N ILE A 32 9.48 3.69 11.98
CA ILE A 32 8.13 3.42 11.51
C ILE A 32 8.20 2.32 10.47
N TYR A 33 7.52 1.21 10.74
CA TYR A 33 7.48 0.05 9.85
C TYR A 33 6.06 -0.41 9.59
N SER A 34 5.74 -0.71 8.35
CA SER A 34 4.51 -1.39 7.99
C SER A 34 4.75 -2.46 6.91
N ASN A 35 3.89 -3.46 6.89
CA ASN A 35 3.87 -4.51 5.89
C ASN A 35 2.42 -4.85 5.57
N GLU A 36 2.04 -4.82 4.29
CA GLU A 36 0.67 -5.06 3.83
C GLU A 36 -0.34 -4.26 4.66
N PHE A 37 -0.12 -2.97 4.75
CA PHE A 37 -0.95 -2.05 5.51
C PHE A 37 -1.70 -1.08 4.58
N PHE A 38 -0.99 -0.54 3.60
CA PHE A 38 -1.54 0.49 2.74
C PHE A 38 -2.44 -0.07 1.64
N ASP A 39 -2.25 -1.31 1.22
CA ASP A 39 -3.11 -2.00 0.27
C ASP A 39 -4.52 -2.28 0.83
N ALA A 40 -4.64 -2.41 2.15
CA ALA A 40 -5.91 -2.57 2.86
C ALA A 40 -6.67 -1.23 3.07
N ILE A 41 -6.04 -0.09 2.78
CA ILE A 41 -6.69 1.21 2.85
C ILE A 41 -7.60 1.38 1.63
N GLY A 42 -8.90 1.52 1.87
CA GLY A 42 -9.89 1.66 0.81
C GLY A 42 -9.65 2.87 -0.08
N SER A 43 -9.86 2.70 -1.37
CA SER A 43 -9.76 3.73 -2.39
C SER A 43 -11.09 3.93 -3.11
N LYS A 44 -11.39 5.16 -3.48
CA LYS A 44 -12.42 5.46 -4.46
C LYS A 44 -11.86 5.26 -5.85
N GLN A 45 -12.70 4.81 -6.76
CA GLN A 45 -12.35 4.67 -8.17
C GLN A 45 -13.09 5.73 -8.99
N PHE A 46 -12.36 6.36 -9.88
CA PHE A 46 -12.88 7.35 -10.82
C PHE A 46 -12.55 6.92 -12.24
N ILE A 47 -13.54 6.88 -13.10
CA ILE A 47 -13.35 6.64 -14.54
C ILE A 47 -13.34 7.98 -15.29
N PHE A 48 -12.34 8.16 -16.14
CA PHE A 48 -12.25 9.35 -16.99
C PHE A 48 -13.04 9.15 -18.29
N ASN A 49 -14.01 10.03 -18.56
CA ASN A 49 -14.78 10.00 -19.78
C ASN A 49 -15.13 11.43 -20.23
N ASN A 50 -14.92 11.72 -21.51
CA ASN A 50 -15.29 13.01 -22.13
C ASN A 50 -14.79 14.24 -21.36
N GLY A 51 -13.55 14.18 -20.88
CA GLY A 51 -12.92 15.29 -20.14
C GLY A 51 -13.31 15.39 -18.66
N ASN A 52 -14.10 14.45 -18.14
CA ASN A 52 -14.57 14.45 -16.75
C ASN A 52 -14.24 13.14 -16.05
N PHE A 53 -14.05 13.23 -14.75
CA PHE A 53 -13.98 12.05 -13.90
C PHE A 53 -15.37 11.73 -13.34
N ASN A 54 -15.77 10.48 -13.39
CA ASN A 54 -16.99 9.99 -12.78
C ASN A 54 -16.64 8.99 -11.69
N GLU A 55 -17.14 9.17 -10.48
CA GLU A 55 -16.93 8.21 -9.37
C GLU A 55 -17.68 6.91 -9.67
N ILE A 56 -16.98 5.79 -9.59
CA ILE A 56 -17.58 4.47 -9.71
C ILE A 56 -18.16 4.09 -8.35
N LYS A 57 -19.46 3.85 -8.31
CA LYS A 57 -20.21 3.49 -7.10
C LYS A 57 -20.97 2.19 -7.29
N ILE A 58 -21.29 1.55 -6.18
CA ILE A 58 -22.17 0.39 -6.15
C ILE A 58 -23.58 0.86 -5.76
N SER A 59 -24.57 0.54 -6.57
CA SER A 59 -25.98 0.76 -6.29
C SER A 59 -26.72 -0.56 -6.20
N LYS A 60 -27.75 -0.60 -5.37
CA LYS A 60 -28.66 -1.76 -5.26
C LYS A 60 -29.95 -1.45 -6.02
N ASN A 61 -30.25 -2.25 -7.03
CA ASN A 61 -31.48 -2.16 -7.83
C ASN A 61 -32.16 -3.54 -7.81
N ASN A 62 -33.41 -3.61 -7.36
CA ASN A 62 -34.24 -4.83 -7.33
C ASN A 62 -33.49 -6.08 -6.79
N ASN A 63 -32.79 -5.96 -5.66
CA ASN A 63 -31.94 -6.99 -5.05
C ASN A 63 -30.65 -7.37 -5.82
N GLU A 64 -30.34 -6.70 -6.91
CA GLU A 64 -29.07 -6.84 -7.63
C GLU A 64 -28.16 -5.65 -7.35
N TYR A 65 -26.86 -5.91 -7.27
CA TYR A 65 -25.85 -4.84 -7.17
C TYR A 65 -25.33 -4.53 -8.57
N ILE A 66 -25.29 -3.24 -8.89
CA ILE A 66 -24.79 -2.73 -10.17
C ILE A 66 -23.74 -1.65 -9.93
N LEU A 67 -22.82 -1.49 -10.87
CA LEU A 67 -21.94 -0.32 -10.90
C LEU A 67 -22.67 0.83 -11.58
N ILE A 68 -22.60 1.99 -10.95
CA ILE A 68 -23.06 3.25 -11.52
C ILE A 68 -21.90 4.24 -11.58
N GLN A 69 -21.99 5.20 -12.47
CA GLN A 69 -21.03 6.29 -12.60
C GLN A 69 -21.73 7.60 -12.29
N ASP A 70 -21.27 8.28 -11.25
CA ASP A 70 -21.76 9.61 -10.91
C ASP A 70 -20.73 10.66 -11.29
N ILE A 71 -21.16 11.77 -11.87
CA ILE A 71 -20.29 12.92 -12.08
C ILE A 71 -19.78 13.36 -10.70
N ALA A 72 -18.50 13.15 -10.49
CA ALA A 72 -17.88 13.55 -9.23
C ALA A 72 -17.47 15.03 -9.33
N PRO A 73 -17.85 15.87 -8.36
CA PRO A 73 -17.18 17.14 -8.18
C PRO A 73 -15.72 16.81 -7.76
N ILE A 74 -14.82 16.92 -8.73
CA ILE A 74 -13.40 16.69 -8.44
C ILE A 74 -12.94 17.85 -7.58
N SER A 75 -12.44 17.53 -6.39
CA SER A 75 -11.76 18.54 -5.56
C SER A 75 -10.49 19.01 -6.28
N GLY A 76 -10.16 20.29 -6.15
CA GLY A 76 -8.91 20.84 -6.70
C GLY A 76 -7.69 20.02 -6.28
N GLU A 77 -7.71 19.46 -5.07
CA GLU A 77 -6.67 18.60 -4.52
C GLU A 77 -6.46 17.29 -5.32
N LEU A 78 -7.53 16.68 -5.81
CA LEU A 78 -7.42 15.50 -6.67
C LEU A 78 -6.72 15.85 -7.99
N ILE A 79 -7.08 16.98 -8.58
CA ILE A 79 -6.49 17.46 -9.83
C ILE A 79 -5.00 17.77 -9.63
N GLU A 80 -4.63 18.43 -8.54
CA GLU A 80 -3.25 18.80 -8.25
C GLU A 80 -2.34 17.56 -8.07
N ASN A 81 -2.79 16.55 -7.34
CA ASN A 81 -2.03 15.32 -7.11
C ASN A 81 -1.77 14.52 -8.40
N TYR A 82 -2.60 14.69 -9.42
CA TYR A 82 -2.52 13.94 -10.67
C TYR A 82 -2.38 14.82 -11.91
N SER A 83 -2.02 16.09 -11.76
CA SER A 83 -1.90 17.08 -12.85
C SER A 83 -0.88 16.71 -13.93
N ASN A 84 0.10 15.89 -13.59
CA ASN A 84 1.14 15.45 -14.52
C ASN A 84 0.70 14.29 -15.44
N TYR A 85 -0.49 13.73 -15.22
CA TYR A 85 -0.98 12.61 -16.00
C TYR A 85 -1.90 13.07 -17.13
N LYS A 86 -1.76 12.42 -18.28
CA LYS A 86 -2.70 12.55 -19.39
C LYS A 86 -3.68 11.38 -19.32
N PHE A 87 -4.94 11.68 -19.12
CA PHE A 87 -6.00 10.69 -19.06
C PHE A 87 -6.69 10.52 -20.40
N GLU A 88 -6.96 9.28 -20.76
CA GLU A 88 -7.75 8.89 -21.92
C GLU A 88 -9.11 8.32 -21.48
N ASN A 89 -10.07 8.25 -22.39
CA ASN A 89 -11.38 7.68 -22.06
C ASN A 89 -11.24 6.23 -21.58
N ASN A 90 -11.95 5.91 -20.52
CA ASN A 90 -11.93 4.66 -19.77
C ASN A 90 -10.71 4.44 -18.86
N ASP A 91 -9.82 5.40 -18.71
CA ASP A 91 -8.81 5.33 -17.67
C ASP A 91 -9.46 5.35 -16.29
N VAL A 92 -8.94 4.51 -15.39
CA VAL A 92 -9.42 4.43 -14.01
C VAL A 92 -8.35 4.97 -13.08
N LEU A 93 -8.72 5.97 -12.30
CA LEU A 93 -7.92 6.54 -11.23
C LEU A 93 -8.40 6.01 -9.88
N GLU A 94 -7.49 5.50 -9.07
CA GLU A 94 -7.74 5.14 -7.68
C GLU A 94 -7.18 6.20 -6.75
N HIS A 95 -8.01 6.67 -5.81
CA HIS A 95 -7.66 7.75 -4.90
C HIS A 95 -8.19 7.48 -3.49
N SER A 96 -7.38 7.74 -2.48
CA SER A 96 -7.74 7.58 -1.07
C SER A 96 -7.34 8.80 -0.26
N ASN A 97 -8.32 9.55 0.23
CA ASN A 97 -8.09 10.63 1.17
C ASN A 97 -7.50 10.13 2.49
N LEU A 98 -7.89 8.93 2.94
CA LEU A 98 -7.34 8.34 4.16
C LEU A 98 -5.85 8.07 4.02
N LEU A 99 -5.42 7.56 2.87
CA LEU A 99 -4.00 7.38 2.57
C LEU A 99 -3.25 8.71 2.65
N LEU A 100 -3.77 9.76 2.00
CA LEU A 100 -3.14 11.10 2.03
C LEU A 100 -3.03 11.65 3.44
N ASN A 101 -4.06 11.47 4.26
CA ASN A 101 -4.04 11.88 5.66
C ASN A 101 -2.95 11.17 6.44
N ILE A 102 -2.82 9.84 6.30
CA ILE A 102 -1.78 9.06 6.97
C ILE A 102 -0.37 9.51 6.53
N LEU A 103 -0.17 9.75 5.23
CA LEU A 103 1.12 10.26 4.73
C LEU A 103 1.42 11.67 5.28
N SER A 104 0.39 12.52 5.40
CA SER A 104 0.50 13.83 6.03
C SER A 104 0.88 13.73 7.49
N ASP A 105 0.24 12.82 8.23
CA ASP A 105 0.53 12.59 9.64
C ASP A 105 1.97 12.12 9.84
N ILE A 106 2.46 11.18 9.04
CA ILE A 106 3.85 10.72 9.08
C ILE A 106 4.81 11.88 8.77
N LYS A 107 4.50 12.70 7.76
CA LYS A 107 5.33 13.84 7.36
C LYS A 107 5.43 14.91 8.46
N ASN A 108 4.35 15.11 9.20
CA ASN A 108 4.22 16.17 10.21
C ASN A 108 4.59 15.69 11.62
N LEU A 109 5.15 14.48 11.78
CA LEU A 109 5.64 14.03 13.07
C LEU A 109 6.64 15.02 13.66
N SER A 110 6.48 15.32 14.95
CA SER A 110 7.30 16.30 15.68
C SER A 110 8.75 15.88 15.86
N CYS A 111 9.05 14.57 15.83
CA CYS A 111 10.42 14.09 15.99
C CYS A 111 11.33 14.54 14.83
N LYS A 112 12.55 14.93 15.17
CA LYS A 112 13.54 15.43 14.21
C LYS A 112 14.10 14.32 13.32
N LYS A 113 14.19 13.11 13.85
CA LYS A 113 14.81 11.98 13.16
C LYS A 113 13.89 10.78 13.16
N TYR A 114 13.52 10.32 12.00
CA TYR A 114 12.85 9.03 11.87
C TYR A 114 13.24 8.30 10.59
N PHE A 115 13.16 7.00 10.65
CA PHE A 115 13.23 6.11 9.50
C PHE A 115 11.84 5.55 9.24
N PHE A 116 11.33 5.72 8.02
CA PHE A 116 10.08 5.13 7.58
C PHE A 116 10.35 4.06 6.53
N THR A 117 9.74 2.91 6.70
CA THR A 117 9.75 1.87 5.67
C THR A 117 8.42 1.12 5.63
N THR A 118 7.96 0.86 4.43
CA THR A 118 6.79 0.02 4.17
C THR A 118 7.07 -0.96 3.05
N THR A 119 6.52 -2.16 3.17
CA THR A 119 6.52 -3.15 2.10
C THR A 119 5.09 -3.48 1.77
N ASP A 120 4.73 -3.33 0.50
CA ASP A 120 3.37 -3.51 0.06
C ASP A 120 3.29 -3.91 -1.41
N TYR A 121 2.13 -4.42 -1.81
CA TYR A 121 1.80 -4.65 -3.21
C TYR A 121 1.51 -3.31 -3.89
N GLY A 122 2.22 -3.00 -4.99
CA GLY A 122 2.06 -1.68 -5.58
C GLY A 122 2.76 -1.44 -6.92
N TYR A 123 2.74 -0.19 -7.34
CA TYR A 123 3.32 0.29 -8.59
C TYR A 123 4.06 1.62 -8.40
N THR A 124 4.99 1.89 -9.31
CA THR A 124 5.80 3.13 -9.36
C THR A 124 5.37 4.08 -10.47
N SER A 125 4.43 3.65 -11.32
CA SER A 125 3.79 4.49 -12.33
C SER A 125 2.32 4.14 -12.40
N LEU A 126 1.46 5.15 -12.45
CA LEU A 126 0.01 5.00 -12.40
C LEU A 126 -0.50 4.09 -13.52
N PRO A 127 -1.13 2.94 -13.23
CA PRO A 127 -1.53 1.96 -14.23
C PRO A 127 -2.77 2.38 -15.04
N LEU A 128 -3.48 3.45 -14.61
CA LEU A 128 -4.73 3.97 -15.21
C LEU A 128 -5.82 2.92 -15.40
N LYS A 129 -5.85 1.92 -14.51
CA LYS A 129 -6.83 0.83 -14.48
C LYS A 129 -7.09 0.40 -13.04
N SER A 130 -8.23 -0.26 -12.82
CA SER A 130 -8.56 -0.81 -11.50
C SER A 130 -7.52 -1.83 -11.05
N SER A 131 -6.99 -1.63 -9.85
CA SER A 131 -6.12 -2.56 -9.15
C SER A 131 -6.86 -3.38 -8.09
N LEU A 132 -8.15 -3.12 -7.87
CA LEU A 132 -8.97 -3.78 -6.86
C LEU A 132 -8.88 -5.31 -6.98
N ARG A 133 -8.48 -5.94 -5.90
CA ARG A 133 -8.48 -7.38 -5.72
C ARG A 133 -9.50 -7.76 -4.67
N ILE A 134 -10.25 -8.80 -4.94
CA ILE A 134 -11.21 -9.39 -4.02
C ILE A 134 -10.90 -10.87 -3.91
N LEU A 135 -10.56 -11.30 -2.73
CA LEU A 135 -10.15 -12.68 -2.45
C LEU A 135 -11.04 -13.29 -1.38
N SER A 136 -11.35 -14.57 -1.52
CA SER A 136 -11.87 -15.40 -0.46
C SER A 136 -11.22 -16.77 -0.53
N ASN A 137 -10.67 -17.25 0.59
CA ASN A 137 -9.92 -18.50 0.65
C ASN A 137 -8.83 -18.58 -0.43
N HIS A 138 -8.07 -17.50 -0.62
CA HIS A 138 -7.01 -17.34 -1.63
C HIS A 138 -7.47 -17.45 -3.09
N LYS A 139 -8.78 -17.39 -3.37
CA LYS A 139 -9.33 -17.39 -4.72
C LYS A 139 -9.84 -16.02 -5.09
N LYS A 140 -9.49 -15.55 -6.28
CA LYS A 140 -10.00 -14.30 -6.83
C LYS A 140 -11.50 -14.43 -7.11
N LEU A 141 -12.25 -13.44 -6.63
CA LEU A 141 -13.69 -13.34 -6.80
C LEU A 141 -14.06 -12.17 -7.70
N ASN A 142 -15.24 -12.26 -8.29
CA ASN A 142 -15.87 -11.13 -8.96
C ASN A 142 -16.55 -10.21 -7.93
N LEU A 143 -16.62 -8.92 -8.24
CA LEU A 143 -17.12 -7.87 -7.34
C LEU A 143 -18.51 -8.16 -6.72
N PHE A 144 -19.37 -8.83 -7.46
CA PHE A 144 -20.76 -9.13 -7.02
C PHE A 144 -20.99 -10.60 -6.62
N SER A 145 -19.94 -11.37 -6.47
CA SER A 145 -20.10 -12.74 -5.96
C SER A 145 -20.62 -12.73 -4.54
N LYS A 146 -21.52 -13.66 -4.19
CA LYS A 146 -21.92 -13.88 -2.81
C LYS A 146 -20.78 -14.57 -2.08
N PHE A 147 -20.30 -13.96 -0.98
CA PHE A 147 -19.19 -14.51 -0.22
C PHE A 147 -19.24 -14.09 1.25
N GLU A 148 -18.66 -14.94 2.06
CA GLU A 148 -18.36 -14.67 3.46
C GLU A 148 -16.83 -14.57 3.60
N ASN A 149 -16.35 -13.75 4.53
CA ASN A 149 -14.93 -13.57 4.81
C ASN A 149 -14.10 -13.17 3.58
N VAL A 150 -14.36 -11.98 3.09
CA VAL A 150 -13.68 -11.39 1.94
C VAL A 150 -12.52 -10.54 2.40
N ASP A 151 -11.40 -10.72 1.72
CA ASP A 151 -10.28 -9.83 1.75
C ASP A 151 -10.27 -8.99 0.46
N TYR A 152 -10.12 -7.68 0.59
CA TYR A 152 -10.00 -6.77 -0.54
C TYR A 152 -8.78 -5.88 -0.37
N SER A 153 -8.09 -5.64 -1.46
CA SER A 153 -6.93 -4.78 -1.48
C SER A 153 -6.84 -3.97 -2.77
N PHE A 154 -6.12 -2.85 -2.69
CA PHE A 154 -5.75 -2.02 -3.82
C PHE A 154 -4.23 -1.97 -3.92
N ALA A 155 -3.71 -1.91 -5.13
CA ALA A 155 -2.27 -1.72 -5.29
C ALA A 155 -1.84 -0.31 -4.83
N VAL A 156 -0.81 -0.24 -4.01
CA VAL A 156 -0.30 1.02 -3.45
C VAL A 156 0.39 1.86 -4.52
N ASN A 157 0.02 3.13 -4.60
CA ASN A 157 0.68 4.09 -5.49
C ASN A 157 1.96 4.63 -4.85
N PHE A 158 3.09 3.96 -5.06
CA PHE A 158 4.40 4.39 -4.54
C PHE A 158 4.97 5.62 -5.24
N GLU A 159 4.49 5.97 -6.42
CA GLU A 159 4.83 7.24 -7.05
C GLU A 159 4.27 8.42 -6.23
N LEU A 160 3.03 8.30 -5.76
CA LEU A 160 2.43 9.29 -4.85
C LEU A 160 3.26 9.44 -3.55
N PHE A 161 3.71 8.33 -2.96
CA PHE A 161 4.60 8.35 -1.80
C PHE A 161 5.91 9.09 -2.11
N SER A 162 6.52 8.81 -3.27
CA SER A 162 7.77 9.47 -3.67
C SER A 162 7.59 10.98 -3.83
N ASN A 163 6.50 11.40 -4.44
CA ASN A 163 6.19 12.82 -4.60
C ASN A 163 5.94 13.50 -3.25
N PHE A 164 5.25 12.80 -2.35
CA PHE A 164 4.93 13.30 -1.01
C PHE A 164 6.19 13.53 -0.15
N PHE A 165 7.16 12.62 -0.25
CA PHE A 165 8.41 12.63 0.51
C PHE A 165 9.63 12.99 -0.33
N ILE A 166 9.46 13.68 -1.45
CA ILE A 166 10.55 13.97 -2.42
C ILE A 166 11.78 14.62 -1.78
N LYS A 167 11.59 15.48 -0.78
CA LYS A 167 12.68 16.15 -0.05
C LYS A 167 13.52 15.19 0.80
N ASN A 168 13.03 14.00 1.06
CA ASN A 168 13.69 12.98 1.87
C ASN A 168 14.48 11.96 1.03
N ASN A 169 14.54 12.14 -0.29
CA ASN A 169 15.19 11.21 -1.23
C ASN A 169 14.74 9.76 -1.02
N PRO A 170 13.46 9.43 -1.18
CA PRO A 170 12.95 8.11 -0.91
C PRO A 170 13.55 7.07 -1.86
N LEU A 171 13.71 5.86 -1.35
CA LEU A 171 14.15 4.70 -2.12
C LEU A 171 12.97 3.76 -2.32
N ILE A 172 12.75 3.35 -3.59
CA ILE A 172 11.83 2.27 -3.93
C ILE A 172 12.63 1.13 -4.55
N ILE A 173 12.51 -0.04 -3.96
CA ILE A 173 13.09 -1.26 -4.52
C ILE A 173 12.06 -2.39 -4.46
N ASN A 174 12.10 -3.32 -5.40
CA ASN A 174 11.26 -4.51 -5.27
C ASN A 174 11.76 -5.41 -4.13
N GLN A 175 10.83 -6.15 -3.53
CA GLN A 175 11.13 -6.99 -2.37
C GLN A 175 12.19 -8.05 -2.70
N LYS A 176 12.19 -8.60 -3.91
CA LYS A 176 13.23 -9.50 -4.40
C LYS A 176 14.61 -8.89 -4.21
N LYS A 177 14.83 -7.69 -4.74
CA LYS A 177 16.13 -7.00 -4.66
C LYS A 177 16.51 -6.69 -3.21
N LEU A 178 15.53 -6.26 -2.38
CA LEU A 178 15.76 -6.00 -0.97
C LEU A 178 16.25 -7.25 -0.23
N ILE A 179 15.57 -8.37 -0.43
CA ILE A 179 15.88 -9.64 0.24
C ILE A 179 17.23 -10.19 -0.26
N PHE A 180 17.41 -10.30 -1.57
CA PHE A 180 18.63 -10.89 -2.13
C PHE A 180 19.90 -10.08 -1.81
N ASN A 181 19.80 -8.76 -1.69
CA ASN A 181 20.94 -7.92 -1.29
C ASN A 181 21.34 -8.11 0.18
N ASN A 182 20.43 -8.61 1.01
CA ASN A 182 20.65 -8.72 2.47
C ASN A 182 20.67 -10.16 2.98
N LEU A 183 20.33 -11.16 2.16
CA LEU A 183 20.43 -12.56 2.54
C LEU A 183 21.89 -13.02 2.59
N PRO A 184 22.30 -13.71 3.66
CA PRO A 184 23.59 -14.37 3.69
C PRO A 184 23.74 -15.38 2.55
N ASN A 185 24.94 -15.46 1.95
CA ASN A 185 25.23 -16.36 0.83
C ASN A 185 24.93 -17.84 1.10
N GLU A 186 25.02 -18.26 2.37
CA GLU A 186 24.68 -19.61 2.81
C GLU A 186 23.21 -19.96 2.56
N PHE A 187 22.28 -19.00 2.75
CA PHE A 187 20.87 -19.20 2.44
C PHE A 187 20.65 -19.31 0.92
N LEU A 188 21.29 -18.44 0.14
CA LEU A 188 21.18 -18.47 -1.33
C LEU A 188 21.70 -19.78 -1.93
N LYS A 189 22.65 -20.44 -1.28
CA LYS A 189 23.25 -21.72 -1.70
C LYS A 189 22.68 -22.94 -0.97
N SER A 190 21.69 -22.75 -0.10
CA SER A 190 21.10 -23.83 0.68
C SER A 190 20.52 -24.92 -0.23
N SER A 191 20.77 -26.17 0.15
CA SER A 191 20.14 -27.36 -0.43
C SER A 191 18.83 -27.76 0.27
N ASP A 192 18.47 -27.08 1.38
CA ASP A 192 17.22 -27.34 2.07
C ASP A 192 16.02 -27.02 1.18
N LYS A 193 15.11 -27.99 1.07
CA LYS A 193 13.95 -27.89 0.18
C LYS A 193 12.99 -26.76 0.55
N ASN A 194 12.84 -26.43 1.85
CA ASN A 194 11.95 -25.37 2.29
C ASN A 194 12.59 -24.01 2.02
N VAL A 195 13.90 -23.88 2.27
CA VAL A 195 14.65 -22.67 1.94
C VAL A 195 14.60 -22.40 0.43
N ARG A 196 14.77 -23.42 -0.39
CA ARG A 196 14.65 -23.31 -1.85
C ARG A 196 13.27 -22.84 -2.28
N LYS A 197 12.19 -23.41 -1.74
CA LYS A 197 10.83 -22.95 -2.04
C LYS A 197 10.63 -21.47 -1.70
N ILE A 198 11.17 -21.01 -0.58
CA ILE A 198 11.08 -19.59 -0.20
C ILE A 198 11.86 -18.74 -1.17
N ILE A 199 13.08 -19.12 -1.54
CA ILE A 199 13.90 -18.41 -2.52
C ILE A 199 13.18 -18.33 -3.87
N ASP A 200 12.62 -19.44 -4.37
CA ASP A 200 11.90 -19.50 -5.63
C ASP A 200 10.68 -18.57 -5.62
N LEU A 201 9.91 -18.57 -4.51
CA LEU A 201 8.77 -17.68 -4.33
C LEU A 201 9.17 -16.20 -4.37
N ILE A 202 10.26 -15.85 -3.70
CA ILE A 202 10.78 -14.47 -3.65
C ILE A 202 11.42 -14.08 -4.98
N SER A 203 12.07 -15.02 -5.67
CA SER A 203 12.76 -14.74 -6.93
C SER A 203 11.82 -14.39 -8.08
N GLY A 204 10.55 -14.75 -7.94
CA GLY A 204 9.55 -14.54 -8.97
C GLY A 204 9.69 -15.51 -10.14
N GLU A 205 10.30 -16.68 -9.92
CA GLU A 205 10.38 -17.78 -10.87
C GLU A 205 9.14 -18.69 -10.79
N THR A 206 8.27 -18.43 -9.82
CA THR A 206 6.99 -19.11 -9.63
C THR A 206 5.83 -18.24 -10.13
N PHE A 207 4.67 -18.86 -10.30
CA PHE A 207 3.46 -18.21 -10.80
C PHE A 207 2.99 -17.02 -9.92
N ASP A 208 3.27 -17.06 -8.64
CA ASP A 208 2.80 -16.05 -7.67
C ASP A 208 3.70 -14.79 -7.61
N ASP A 209 4.88 -14.82 -8.18
CA ASP A 209 5.84 -13.70 -8.40
C ASP A 209 5.84 -12.59 -7.32
N ILE A 210 5.73 -12.98 -6.05
CA ILE A 210 5.63 -12.06 -4.90
C ILE A 210 6.80 -11.07 -4.89
N GLY A 211 8.00 -11.55 -5.18
CA GLY A 211 9.21 -10.72 -5.12
C GLY A 211 9.26 -9.56 -6.11
N LYS A 212 8.45 -9.59 -7.18
CA LYS A 212 8.38 -8.52 -8.20
C LYS A 212 7.25 -7.54 -7.96
N VAL A 213 6.10 -8.03 -7.47
CA VAL A 213 4.91 -7.20 -7.28
C VAL A 213 4.91 -6.44 -5.96
N PHE A 214 5.64 -6.96 -4.96
CA PHE A 214 5.86 -6.23 -3.71
C PHE A 214 7.01 -5.25 -3.84
N LEU A 215 6.75 -4.03 -3.43
CA LEU A 215 7.72 -2.95 -3.41
C LEU A 215 7.99 -2.54 -1.95
N ASN A 216 9.25 -2.24 -1.69
CA ASN A 216 9.66 -1.59 -0.44
C ASN A 216 9.93 -0.13 -0.74
N PHE A 217 9.26 0.73 0.01
CA PHE A 217 9.49 2.17 0.03
C PHE A 217 10.13 2.55 1.35
N SER A 218 11.18 3.34 1.31
CA SER A 218 11.85 3.79 2.52
C SER A 218 12.51 5.15 2.36
N PHE A 219 12.58 5.90 3.45
CA PHE A 219 13.37 7.12 3.55
C PHE A 219 13.79 7.39 4.99
N LYS A 220 14.75 8.30 5.14
CA LYS A 220 15.20 8.82 6.43
C LYS A 220 14.95 10.32 6.48
N LYS A 221 14.24 10.77 7.52
CA LYS A 221 14.18 12.18 7.88
C LYS A 221 15.38 12.50 8.77
N ASN A 222 16.23 13.40 8.29
CA ASN A 222 17.23 14.08 9.11
C ASN A 222 16.85 15.55 9.08
N GLU A 223 17.14 16.27 10.15
CA GLU A 223 17.04 17.73 10.13
C GLU A 223 17.83 18.35 9.01
#